data_780516f1ffb4c8addf66c58ce302b5bd
#
_entry.id   780516f1ffb4c8addf66c58ce302b5bd
#
_cell.length_a   1.000
_cell.length_b   1.000
_cell.length_c   1.000
_cell.angle_alpha   90.00
_cell.angle_beta   90.00
_cell.angle_gamma   90.00
#
_symmetry.space_group_name_H-M   'P 1'
#
loop_
_entity.id
_entity.type
_entity.pdbx_description
1 polymer ?
#
loop_
_entity_poly.entity_id
_entity_poly.type
_entity_poly.pdbx_seq_one_letter_code
_entity_poly.pdbx_strand_id
1 'polypeptide(L)'
;MDYPIIGKSKATEDLRKQVAKIAKTQKDILVIGETGTGKGAVAKNIHAEQYKDNGKNDHPFVSVNCSVVDDRELEAVLFGFEKGVPGMPPTTKRGIFELADGGTVLIEEIEEASFRNQIKILTFLEERKTKRLGGNSSKTVTLRVIMTLKHSPEELLNMNKLYEDFYRRIRQLDAIEISPLRDRREDIPVLVKHFVSEISKDLGIRDVALDINAIDVLVRHPWKENIRELKAVIDKSVLFSTGGKFSLPPELADEKTEVVKMINNVVSGQSFVLDNSLDAIEKGIIERSLTKFGFNQSRAAHFLGMTEQTLRYKLKRLGIASARNR
;
A
#
# COMPACT_ATOMS: atom_id res chain seq x y z
N MET A 1 13.87 -1.02 16.11
CA MET A 1 13.73 -0.50 14.73
C MET A 1 12.78 0.68 14.79
N ASP A 2 13.21 1.84 14.33
CA ASP A 2 12.33 2.99 14.21
C ASP A 2 11.53 2.82 12.90
N TYR A 3 10.22 2.97 12.97
CA TYR A 3 9.32 2.97 11.82
C TYR A 3 8.82 4.40 11.58
N PRO A 4 9.66 5.34 11.06
CA PRO A 4 9.29 6.74 10.97
C PRO A 4 8.10 6.91 10.01
N ILE A 5 7.15 7.76 10.40
CA ILE A 5 6.08 8.20 9.51
C ILE A 5 6.69 9.25 8.57
N ILE A 6 6.98 8.84 7.33
CA ILE A 6 7.71 9.65 6.34
C ILE A 6 6.73 10.47 5.51
N GLY A 7 7.06 11.76 5.31
CA GLY A 7 6.29 12.68 4.49
C GLY A 7 6.47 14.12 4.96
N LYS A 8 6.07 15.07 4.11
CA LYS A 8 6.12 16.52 4.36
C LYS A 8 4.77 17.21 4.19
N SER A 9 3.74 16.46 3.72
CA SER A 9 2.40 17.00 3.56
C SER A 9 1.79 17.36 4.91
N LYS A 10 0.85 18.32 4.90
CA LYS A 10 0.09 18.67 6.09
C LYS A 10 -0.64 17.46 6.68
N ALA A 11 -1.20 16.59 5.84
CA ALA A 11 -1.85 15.36 6.29
C ALA A 11 -0.90 14.45 7.10
N THR A 12 0.35 14.31 6.64
CA THR A 12 1.36 13.50 7.35
C THR A 12 1.86 14.19 8.63
N GLU A 13 1.97 15.52 8.65
CA GLU A 13 2.30 16.27 9.86
C GLU A 13 1.21 16.14 10.93
N ASP A 14 -0.06 16.27 10.52
CA ASP A 14 -1.20 16.13 11.43
C ASP A 14 -1.34 14.68 11.93
N LEU A 15 -1.06 13.68 11.07
CA LEU A 15 -0.97 12.28 11.48
C LEU A 15 0.09 12.07 12.58
N ARG A 16 1.29 12.64 12.45
CA ARG A 16 2.34 12.56 13.50
C ARG A 16 1.87 13.17 14.83
N LYS A 17 1.18 14.33 14.78
CA LYS A 17 0.62 14.98 15.99
C LYS A 17 -0.45 14.10 16.65
N GLN A 18 -1.32 13.47 15.85
CA GLN A 18 -2.34 12.55 16.36
C GLN A 18 -1.69 11.33 17.00
N VAL A 19 -0.70 10.71 16.36
CA VAL A 19 0.06 9.58 16.90
C VAL A 19 0.71 9.94 18.24
N ALA A 20 1.41 11.07 18.33
CA ALA A 20 2.06 11.53 19.56
C ALA A 20 1.05 11.82 20.69
N LYS A 21 -0.16 12.31 20.36
CA LYS A 21 -1.23 12.52 21.34
C LYS A 21 -1.81 11.21 21.84
N ILE A 22 -2.13 10.30 20.92
CA ILE A 22 -2.77 9.01 21.21
C ILE A 22 -1.80 8.07 21.93
N ALA A 23 -0.50 8.12 21.64
CA ALA A 23 0.52 7.32 22.32
C ALA A 23 0.57 7.57 23.83
N LYS A 24 0.19 8.76 24.29
CA LYS A 24 0.14 9.10 25.72
C LYS A 24 -1.03 8.44 26.47
N THR A 25 -1.98 7.83 25.75
CA THR A 25 -3.10 7.11 26.33
C THR A 25 -2.88 5.61 26.22
N GLN A 26 -3.53 4.82 27.09
CA GLN A 26 -3.52 3.35 27.00
C GLN A 26 -4.81 2.80 26.39
N LYS A 27 -5.63 3.67 25.78
CA LYS A 27 -6.89 3.26 25.18
C LYS A 27 -6.65 2.42 23.91
N ASP A 28 -7.58 1.52 23.65
CA ASP A 28 -7.66 0.85 22.33
C ASP A 28 -8.00 1.86 21.26
N ILE A 29 -7.52 1.62 20.05
CA ILE A 29 -7.70 2.54 18.91
C ILE A 29 -7.98 1.80 17.62
N LEU A 30 -8.61 2.54 16.71
CA LEU A 30 -8.74 2.17 15.31
C LEU A 30 -7.74 2.95 14.44
N VAL A 31 -7.19 2.28 13.44
CA VAL A 31 -6.42 2.91 12.37
C VAL A 31 -7.10 2.57 11.06
N ILE A 32 -7.68 3.58 10.42
CA ILE A 32 -8.51 3.44 9.22
C ILE A 32 -7.73 3.97 8.01
N GLY A 33 -7.82 3.28 6.90
CA GLY A 33 -7.22 3.73 5.64
C GLY A 33 -7.07 2.60 4.64
N GLU A 34 -6.97 2.95 3.39
CA GLU A 34 -6.84 2.01 2.28
C GLU A 34 -5.66 1.06 2.45
N THR A 35 -5.67 -0.03 1.69
CA THR A 35 -4.55 -0.97 1.61
C THR A 35 -3.26 -0.23 1.23
N GLY A 36 -2.16 -0.54 1.91
CA GLY A 36 -0.85 0.04 1.60
C GLY A 36 -0.60 1.47 2.06
N THR A 37 -1.51 2.12 2.82
CA THR A 37 -1.34 3.49 3.34
C THR A 37 -0.33 3.62 4.49
N GLY A 38 0.05 2.49 5.11
CA GLY A 38 1.00 2.48 6.23
C GLY A 38 0.37 2.28 7.60
N LYS A 39 -0.85 1.71 7.70
CA LYS A 39 -1.56 1.44 8.99
C LYS A 39 -0.70 0.70 10.00
N GLY A 40 -0.02 -0.37 9.58
CA GLY A 40 0.88 -1.13 10.46
C GLY A 40 2.08 -0.31 10.96
N ALA A 41 2.63 0.58 10.13
CA ALA A 41 3.70 1.50 10.55
C ALA A 41 3.21 2.50 11.60
N VAL A 42 2.00 3.04 11.42
CA VAL A 42 1.36 3.93 12.41
C VAL A 42 1.17 3.20 13.75
N ALA A 43 0.66 1.96 13.74
CA ALA A 43 0.49 1.17 14.95
C ALA A 43 1.83 0.92 15.69
N LYS A 44 2.88 0.59 14.96
CA LYS A 44 4.24 0.42 15.53
C LYS A 44 4.79 1.72 16.11
N ASN A 45 4.52 2.86 15.46
CA ASN A 45 4.90 4.18 15.97
C ASN A 45 4.18 4.53 17.28
N ILE A 46 2.87 4.25 17.35
CA ILE A 46 2.10 4.47 18.57
C ILE A 46 2.69 3.68 19.73
N HIS A 47 3.01 2.40 19.51
CA HIS A 47 3.67 1.56 20.51
C HIS A 47 5.05 2.11 20.89
N ALA A 48 5.88 2.45 19.91
CA ALA A 48 7.23 2.97 20.15
C ALA A 48 7.22 4.28 20.96
N GLU A 49 6.31 5.21 20.63
CA GLU A 49 6.17 6.48 21.37
C GLU A 49 5.59 6.26 22.79
N GLN A 50 4.67 5.30 22.96
CA GLN A 50 4.09 4.98 24.27
C GLN A 50 5.15 4.48 25.27
N TYR A 51 6.09 3.67 24.81
CA TYR A 51 7.10 3.03 25.67
C TYR A 51 8.50 3.63 25.52
N LYS A 52 8.59 4.85 24.96
CA LYS A 52 9.86 5.51 24.67
C LYS A 52 10.74 5.71 25.92
N ASP A 53 10.11 6.06 27.03
CA ASP A 53 10.79 6.40 28.29
C ASP A 53 10.91 5.20 29.25
N ASN A 54 10.22 4.10 29.00
CA ASN A 54 10.08 2.96 29.91
C ASN A 54 10.96 1.73 29.55
N GLY A 55 12.02 1.91 28.75
CA GLY A 55 12.83 0.76 28.32
C GLY A 55 12.12 -0.07 27.24
N LYS A 56 12.39 0.22 25.99
CA LYS A 56 11.69 -0.33 24.79
C LYS A 56 11.60 -1.87 24.72
N ASN A 57 12.40 -2.60 25.46
CA ASN A 57 12.51 -4.06 25.33
C ASN A 57 11.56 -4.85 26.25
N ASP A 58 10.89 -4.20 27.19
CA ASP A 58 10.06 -4.90 28.19
C ASP A 58 8.58 -5.00 27.80
N HIS A 59 8.17 -4.29 26.75
CA HIS A 59 6.77 -4.25 26.31
C HIS A 59 6.61 -4.94 24.95
N PRO A 60 5.94 -6.10 24.89
CA PRO A 60 5.79 -6.85 23.65
C PRO A 60 4.86 -6.14 22.66
N PHE A 61 5.23 -6.17 21.37
CA PHE A 61 4.37 -5.82 20.24
C PHE A 61 4.11 -7.07 19.41
N VAL A 62 2.88 -7.54 19.41
CA VAL A 62 2.47 -8.76 18.67
C VAL A 62 1.41 -8.40 17.65
N SER A 63 1.54 -8.89 16.43
CA SER A 63 0.59 -8.60 15.36
C SER A 63 0.04 -9.86 14.72
N VAL A 64 -1.21 -9.76 14.25
CA VAL A 64 -1.86 -10.75 13.39
C VAL A 64 -2.62 -10.02 12.29
N ASN A 65 -2.58 -10.57 11.08
CA ASN A 65 -3.40 -10.09 9.97
C ASN A 65 -4.51 -11.10 9.68
N CYS A 66 -5.78 -10.67 9.80
CA CYS A 66 -6.95 -11.51 9.63
C CYS A 66 -7.17 -11.95 8.18
N SER A 67 -6.63 -11.26 7.20
CA SER A 67 -6.78 -11.63 5.78
C SER A 67 -5.86 -12.77 5.32
N VAL A 68 -4.84 -13.10 6.11
CA VAL A 68 -3.81 -14.09 5.74
C VAL A 68 -4.00 -15.42 6.47
N VAL A 69 -4.70 -15.40 7.61
CA VAL A 69 -4.87 -16.55 8.51
C VAL A 69 -6.26 -17.14 8.32
N ASP A 70 -6.35 -18.48 8.17
CA ASP A 70 -7.64 -19.18 8.14
C ASP A 70 -8.45 -18.91 9.42
N ASP A 71 -9.78 -18.89 9.33
CA ASP A 71 -10.67 -18.51 10.43
C ASP A 71 -10.52 -19.38 11.70
N ARG A 72 -10.30 -20.70 11.53
CA ARG A 72 -10.03 -21.61 12.67
C ARG A 72 -8.66 -21.36 13.26
N GLU A 73 -7.69 -21.12 12.42
CA GLU A 73 -6.32 -20.83 12.82
C GLU A 73 -6.25 -19.45 13.51
N LEU A 74 -7.02 -18.47 13.03
CA LEU A 74 -7.10 -17.14 13.64
C LEU A 74 -7.56 -17.23 15.11
N GLU A 75 -8.57 -18.03 15.42
CA GLU A 75 -9.00 -18.23 16.81
C GLU A 75 -7.86 -18.82 17.67
N ALA A 76 -7.15 -19.81 17.13
CA ALA A 76 -6.02 -20.44 17.83
C ALA A 76 -4.83 -19.48 17.99
N VAL A 77 -4.59 -18.60 17.03
CA VAL A 77 -3.54 -17.56 17.10
C VAL A 77 -3.91 -16.51 18.15
N LEU A 78 -5.15 -16.04 18.16
CA LEU A 78 -5.62 -15.01 19.11
C LEU A 78 -5.60 -15.49 20.55
N PHE A 79 -6.22 -16.65 20.81
CA PHE A 79 -6.51 -17.13 22.17
C PHE A 79 -5.57 -18.24 22.65
N GLY A 80 -4.86 -18.93 21.74
CA GLY A 80 -4.09 -20.11 22.07
C GLY A 80 -4.93 -21.38 22.22
N PHE A 81 -4.29 -22.51 22.44
CA PHE A 81 -4.95 -23.79 22.63
C PHE A 81 -4.19 -24.71 23.61
N GLU A 82 -4.94 -25.59 24.25
CA GLU A 82 -4.41 -26.65 25.08
C GLU A 82 -4.14 -27.92 24.28
N LYS A 83 -3.30 -28.79 24.82
CA LYS A 83 -3.03 -30.13 24.27
C LYS A 83 -4.33 -30.92 24.18
N GLY A 84 -4.55 -31.59 23.05
CA GLY A 84 -5.71 -32.47 22.83
C GLY A 84 -6.91 -31.80 22.16
N VAL A 85 -6.83 -30.55 21.77
CA VAL A 85 -7.86 -29.89 20.95
C VAL A 85 -7.86 -30.51 19.55
N PRO A 86 -9.02 -31.03 19.07
CA PRO A 86 -9.10 -31.64 17.74
C PRO A 86 -8.69 -30.69 16.62
N GLY A 87 -7.80 -31.14 15.72
CA GLY A 87 -7.30 -30.33 14.59
C GLY A 87 -6.16 -29.38 14.95
N MET A 88 -5.67 -29.40 16.20
CA MET A 88 -4.49 -28.62 16.64
C MET A 88 -3.29 -29.55 16.92
N PRO A 89 -2.06 -29.03 16.87
CA PRO A 89 -0.87 -29.78 17.26
C PRO A 89 -0.98 -30.38 18.68
N PRO A 90 -0.31 -31.50 18.97
CA PRO A 90 -0.40 -32.17 20.28
C PRO A 90 0.41 -31.46 21.38
N THR A 91 0.47 -30.14 21.33
CA THR A 91 1.20 -29.26 22.25
C THR A 91 0.28 -28.16 22.73
N THR A 92 0.57 -27.55 23.86
CA THR A 92 -0.10 -26.31 24.32
C THR A 92 0.59 -25.11 23.68
N LYS A 93 -0.19 -24.16 23.18
CA LYS A 93 0.32 -22.89 22.60
C LYS A 93 -0.38 -21.68 23.22
N ARG A 94 0.41 -20.69 23.62
CA ARG A 94 -0.13 -19.39 24.08
C ARG A 94 -0.68 -18.61 22.88
N GLY A 95 -1.80 -17.90 23.09
CA GLY A 95 -2.33 -16.94 22.12
C GLY A 95 -1.64 -15.59 22.21
N ILE A 96 -1.85 -14.77 21.16
CA ILE A 96 -1.21 -13.43 21.10
C ILE A 96 -1.68 -12.51 22.22
N PHE A 97 -2.92 -12.65 22.72
CA PHE A 97 -3.38 -11.88 23.87
C PHE A 97 -2.60 -12.22 25.16
N GLU A 98 -2.18 -13.48 25.33
CA GLU A 98 -1.30 -13.84 26.45
C GLU A 98 0.16 -13.37 26.22
N LEU A 99 0.64 -13.43 24.97
CA LEU A 99 2.00 -13.06 24.61
C LEU A 99 2.25 -11.56 24.69
N ALA A 100 1.20 -10.78 24.45
CA ALA A 100 1.27 -9.32 24.46
C ALA A 100 0.92 -8.69 25.81
N ASP A 101 0.80 -9.48 26.87
CA ASP A 101 0.50 -9.00 28.22
C ASP A 101 1.56 -7.96 28.67
N GLY A 102 1.12 -6.79 29.08
CA GLY A 102 1.99 -5.63 29.39
C GLY A 102 2.40 -4.79 28.15
N GLY A 103 1.93 -5.13 26.97
CA GLY A 103 2.33 -4.47 25.70
C GLY A 103 1.17 -4.09 24.78
N THR A 104 1.32 -4.37 23.50
CA THR A 104 0.36 -4.00 22.46
C THR A 104 0.09 -5.16 21.51
N VAL A 105 -1.18 -5.40 21.18
CA VAL A 105 -1.63 -6.27 20.09
C VAL A 105 -2.09 -5.41 18.94
N LEU A 106 -1.61 -5.72 17.73
CA LEU A 106 -2.12 -5.20 16.47
C LEU A 106 -2.93 -6.28 15.75
N ILE A 107 -4.21 -6.01 15.51
CA ILE A 107 -5.11 -6.86 14.71
C ILE A 107 -5.36 -6.14 13.39
N GLU A 108 -4.74 -6.63 12.31
CA GLU A 108 -4.84 -6.00 11.00
C GLU A 108 -6.01 -6.59 10.21
N GLU A 109 -6.73 -5.71 9.51
CA GLU A 109 -7.85 -6.06 8.62
C GLU A 109 -8.94 -6.88 9.33
N ILE A 110 -9.39 -6.36 10.49
CA ILE A 110 -10.36 -7.06 11.36
C ILE A 110 -11.70 -7.37 10.67
N GLU A 111 -12.06 -6.61 9.64
CA GLU A 111 -13.22 -6.85 8.79
C GLU A 111 -13.16 -8.16 7.98
N GLU A 112 -11.99 -8.76 7.87
CA GLU A 112 -11.82 -10.07 7.20
C GLU A 112 -12.00 -11.25 8.18
N ALA A 113 -12.06 -10.99 9.49
CA ALA A 113 -12.39 -12.02 10.47
C ALA A 113 -13.89 -12.37 10.40
N SER A 114 -14.23 -13.65 10.57
CA SER A 114 -15.63 -14.08 10.66
C SER A 114 -16.36 -13.43 11.83
N PHE A 115 -17.67 -13.35 11.75
CA PHE A 115 -18.51 -12.84 12.86
C PHE A 115 -18.28 -13.60 14.16
N ARG A 116 -17.99 -14.91 14.07
CA ARG A 116 -17.62 -15.73 15.23
C ARG A 116 -16.37 -15.21 15.93
N ASN A 117 -15.33 -14.89 15.16
CA ASN A 117 -14.09 -14.34 15.71
C ASN A 117 -14.27 -12.89 16.17
N GLN A 118 -15.06 -12.08 15.46
CA GLN A 118 -15.40 -10.72 15.90
C GLN A 118 -16.13 -10.73 17.25
N ILE A 119 -17.07 -11.65 17.48
CA ILE A 119 -17.77 -11.81 18.78
C ILE A 119 -16.77 -12.17 19.90
N LYS A 120 -15.83 -13.08 19.65
CA LYS A 120 -14.82 -13.45 20.64
C LYS A 120 -13.87 -12.31 20.97
N ILE A 121 -13.47 -11.54 19.95
CA ILE A 121 -12.66 -10.34 20.14
C ILE A 121 -13.46 -9.29 20.92
N LEU A 122 -14.76 -9.10 20.62
CA LEU A 122 -15.63 -8.21 21.39
C LEU A 122 -15.63 -8.59 22.88
N THR A 123 -15.89 -9.86 23.20
CA THR A 123 -15.86 -10.36 24.57
C THR A 123 -14.51 -10.09 25.25
N PHE A 124 -13.41 -10.29 24.51
CA PHE A 124 -12.07 -9.96 25.01
C PHE A 124 -11.89 -8.46 25.28
N LEU A 125 -12.38 -7.59 24.39
CA LEU A 125 -12.28 -6.13 24.55
C LEU A 125 -13.07 -5.64 25.79
N GLU A 126 -14.14 -6.34 26.16
CA GLU A 126 -14.99 -6.01 27.31
C GLU A 126 -14.41 -6.55 28.63
N GLU A 127 -14.02 -7.83 28.65
CA GLU A 127 -13.62 -8.52 29.87
C GLU A 127 -12.12 -8.46 30.18
N ARG A 128 -11.28 -8.23 29.18
CA ARG A 128 -9.81 -8.30 29.28
C ARG A 128 -9.31 -9.66 29.79
N LYS A 129 -10.08 -10.71 29.49
CA LYS A 129 -9.73 -12.08 29.84
C LYS A 129 -9.56 -12.91 28.59
N THR A 130 -8.52 -13.72 28.57
CA THR A 130 -8.27 -14.69 27.52
C THR A 130 -8.38 -16.11 28.06
N LYS A 131 -8.96 -17.02 27.26
CA LYS A 131 -9.10 -18.43 27.58
C LYS A 131 -8.67 -19.24 26.37
N ARG A 132 -7.76 -20.19 26.55
CA ARG A 132 -7.29 -21.06 25.49
C ARG A 132 -8.40 -22.01 25.02
N LEU A 133 -8.38 -22.36 23.74
CA LEU A 133 -9.25 -23.41 23.21
C LEU A 133 -9.01 -24.72 23.98
N GLY A 134 -10.08 -25.39 24.37
CA GLY A 134 -10.00 -26.62 25.18
C GLY A 134 -9.55 -26.43 26.63
N GLY A 135 -9.18 -25.23 27.02
CA GLY A 135 -8.81 -24.91 28.41
C GLY A 135 -9.98 -24.57 29.30
N ASN A 136 -9.84 -24.69 30.62
CA ASN A 136 -10.85 -24.30 31.62
C ASN A 136 -10.48 -23.02 32.38
N SER A 137 -9.22 -22.62 32.39
CA SER A 137 -8.74 -21.42 33.08
C SER A 137 -8.77 -20.20 32.17
N SER A 138 -9.22 -19.07 32.71
CA SER A 138 -9.07 -17.76 32.06
C SER A 138 -7.96 -16.95 32.71
N LYS A 139 -7.23 -16.18 31.93
CA LYS A 139 -6.17 -15.27 32.38
C LYS A 139 -6.60 -13.83 32.09
N THR A 140 -6.53 -12.96 33.09
CA THR A 140 -6.66 -11.52 32.90
C THR A 140 -5.34 -10.98 32.34
N VAL A 141 -5.42 -10.13 31.32
CA VAL A 141 -4.28 -9.51 30.68
C VAL A 141 -4.47 -7.99 30.58
N THR A 142 -3.36 -7.28 30.71
CA THR A 142 -3.33 -5.82 30.58
C THR A 142 -2.53 -5.47 29.34
N LEU A 143 -3.22 -5.13 28.25
CA LEU A 143 -2.59 -4.77 26.98
C LEU A 143 -3.42 -3.73 26.24
N ARG A 144 -2.79 -3.06 25.31
CA ARG A 144 -3.44 -2.17 24.36
C ARG A 144 -3.80 -2.92 23.08
N VAL A 145 -5.00 -2.71 22.56
CA VAL A 145 -5.40 -3.24 21.24
C VAL A 145 -5.42 -2.13 20.22
N ILE A 146 -4.72 -2.34 19.11
CA ILE A 146 -4.79 -1.51 17.91
C ILE A 146 -5.44 -2.37 16.82
N MET A 147 -6.52 -1.90 16.23
CA MET A 147 -7.19 -2.59 15.12
C MET A 147 -7.09 -1.75 13.86
N THR A 148 -6.92 -2.40 12.71
CA THR A 148 -6.94 -1.68 11.43
C THR A 148 -8.12 -2.07 10.59
N LEU A 149 -8.65 -1.09 9.86
CA LEU A 149 -9.76 -1.21 8.91
C LEU A 149 -9.36 -0.58 7.56
N LYS A 150 -9.93 -1.11 6.46
CA LYS A 150 -9.77 -0.55 5.10
C LYS A 150 -10.73 0.60 4.84
N HIS A 151 -11.92 0.54 5.42
CA HIS A 151 -13.02 1.49 5.27
C HIS A 151 -13.52 1.95 6.63
N SER A 152 -14.38 2.96 6.65
CA SER A 152 -15.04 3.37 7.89
C SER A 152 -15.89 2.24 8.48
N PRO A 153 -16.07 2.20 9.82
CA PRO A 153 -16.94 1.20 10.44
C PRO A 153 -18.36 1.19 9.88
N GLU A 154 -18.90 2.36 9.51
CA GLU A 154 -20.23 2.51 8.90
C GLU A 154 -20.32 1.86 7.52
N GLU A 155 -19.33 2.09 6.67
CA GLU A 155 -19.27 1.46 5.35
C GLU A 155 -19.15 -0.06 5.47
N LEU A 156 -18.31 -0.56 6.39
CA LEU A 156 -18.12 -1.99 6.59
C LEU A 156 -19.36 -2.67 7.16
N LEU A 157 -20.14 -1.99 8.02
CA LEU A 157 -21.43 -2.48 8.46
C LEU A 157 -22.40 -2.63 7.29
N ASN A 158 -22.49 -1.62 6.42
CA ASN A 158 -23.34 -1.63 5.22
C ASN A 158 -22.92 -2.73 4.23
N MET A 159 -21.64 -3.07 4.17
CA MET A 159 -21.09 -4.18 3.39
C MET A 159 -21.29 -5.55 4.04
N ASN A 160 -21.94 -5.62 5.21
CA ASN A 160 -22.11 -6.86 6.01
C ASN A 160 -20.75 -7.51 6.37
N LYS A 161 -19.74 -6.71 6.63
CA LYS A 161 -18.40 -7.14 7.04
C LYS A 161 -18.17 -7.06 8.55
N LEU A 162 -19.04 -6.35 9.27
CA LEU A 162 -18.97 -6.24 10.73
C LEU A 162 -20.23 -6.80 11.39
N TYR A 163 -20.04 -7.56 12.47
CA TYR A 163 -21.10 -7.94 13.37
C TYR A 163 -21.61 -6.70 14.11
N GLU A 164 -22.93 -6.55 14.28
CA GLU A 164 -23.55 -5.30 14.73
C GLU A 164 -23.07 -4.84 16.11
N ASP A 165 -22.97 -5.75 17.09
CA ASP A 165 -22.50 -5.35 18.43
C ASP A 165 -21.00 -5.05 18.44
N PHE A 166 -20.21 -5.73 17.61
CA PHE A 166 -18.81 -5.41 17.42
C PHE A 166 -18.64 -4.02 16.80
N TYR A 167 -19.44 -3.67 15.79
CA TYR A 167 -19.49 -2.33 15.22
C TYR A 167 -19.82 -1.28 16.28
N ARG A 168 -20.87 -1.51 17.11
CA ARG A 168 -21.26 -0.59 18.19
C ARG A 168 -20.10 -0.34 19.18
N ARG A 169 -19.31 -1.36 19.44
CA ARG A 169 -18.14 -1.25 20.32
C ARG A 169 -16.99 -0.48 19.69
N ILE A 170 -16.60 -0.83 18.46
CA ILE A 170 -15.41 -0.24 17.83
C ILE A 170 -15.62 1.22 17.41
N ARG A 171 -16.85 1.63 17.04
CA ARG A 171 -17.16 3.03 16.73
C ARG A 171 -16.97 4.01 17.90
N GLN A 172 -16.88 3.49 19.13
CA GLN A 172 -16.63 4.31 20.33
C GLN A 172 -15.13 4.52 20.60
N LEU A 173 -14.27 3.85 19.85
CA LEU A 173 -12.83 3.97 20.00
C LEU A 173 -12.31 5.24 19.35
N ASP A 174 -11.22 5.77 19.90
CA ASP A 174 -10.47 6.82 19.21
C ASP A 174 -9.95 6.28 17.87
N ALA A 175 -10.14 7.02 16.78
CA ALA A 175 -9.75 6.60 15.45
C ALA A 175 -8.68 7.53 14.84
N ILE A 176 -7.75 6.95 14.09
CA ILE A 176 -6.80 7.64 13.22
C ILE A 176 -7.12 7.28 11.79
N GLU A 177 -7.42 8.27 10.97
CA GLU A 177 -7.63 8.08 9.54
C GLU A 177 -6.37 8.46 8.76
N ILE A 178 -5.94 7.57 7.86
CA ILE A 178 -4.77 7.79 7.02
C ILE A 178 -5.23 8.06 5.59
N SER A 179 -4.97 9.27 5.12
CA SER A 179 -5.28 9.66 3.74
C SER A 179 -4.53 8.78 2.73
N PRO A 180 -5.15 8.42 1.60
CA PRO A 180 -4.47 7.70 0.53
C PRO A 180 -3.35 8.56 -0.09
N LEU A 181 -2.37 7.90 -0.70
CA LEU A 181 -1.17 8.57 -1.22
C LEU A 181 -1.47 9.61 -2.31
N ARG A 182 -2.52 9.38 -3.11
CA ARG A 182 -2.99 10.32 -4.14
C ARG A 182 -3.46 11.68 -3.59
N ASP A 183 -3.86 11.73 -2.31
CA ASP A 183 -4.31 12.97 -1.65
C ASP A 183 -3.19 13.66 -0.86
N ARG A 184 -2.01 13.02 -0.77
CA ARG A 184 -0.78 13.56 -0.16
C ARG A 184 0.43 13.42 -1.08
N ARG A 185 0.26 13.81 -2.34
CA ARG A 185 1.28 13.67 -3.39
C ARG A 185 2.61 14.33 -3.08
N GLU A 186 2.59 15.36 -2.24
CA GLU A 186 3.80 16.03 -1.75
C GLU A 186 4.74 15.10 -0.98
N ASP A 187 4.23 13.99 -0.43
CA ASP A 187 5.04 13.02 0.29
C ASP A 187 5.82 12.11 -0.65
N ILE A 188 5.37 11.93 -1.90
CA ILE A 188 5.96 10.99 -2.85
C ILE A 188 7.44 11.23 -3.07
N PRO A 189 7.95 12.46 -3.33
CA PRO A 189 9.38 12.67 -3.53
C PRO A 189 10.23 12.29 -2.31
N VAL A 190 9.69 12.52 -1.11
CA VAL A 190 10.39 12.20 0.16
C VAL A 190 10.39 10.69 0.39
N LEU A 191 9.28 10.01 0.12
CA LEU A 191 9.16 8.54 0.19
C LEU A 191 10.08 7.87 -0.82
N VAL A 192 10.12 8.36 -2.06
CA VAL A 192 11.02 7.84 -3.11
C VAL A 192 12.48 7.92 -2.66
N LYS A 193 12.91 9.11 -2.20
CA LYS A 193 14.28 9.29 -1.71
C LYS A 193 14.61 8.34 -0.56
N HIS A 194 13.69 8.17 0.37
CA HIS A 194 13.88 7.26 1.50
C HIS A 194 14.01 5.81 1.04
N PHE A 195 13.10 5.31 0.20
CA PHE A 195 13.13 3.92 -0.27
C PHE A 195 14.35 3.63 -1.14
N VAL A 196 14.73 4.55 -2.05
CA VAL A 196 15.94 4.39 -2.84
C VAL A 196 17.17 4.27 -1.92
N SER A 197 17.28 5.12 -0.90
CA SER A 197 18.40 5.05 0.06
C SER A 197 18.38 3.75 0.88
N GLU A 198 17.20 3.31 1.37
CA GLU A 198 17.04 2.07 2.13
C GLU A 198 17.47 0.87 1.28
N ILE A 199 16.91 0.72 0.08
CA ILE A 199 17.16 -0.41 -0.81
C ILE A 199 18.60 -0.43 -1.32
N SER A 200 19.14 0.75 -1.69
CA SER A 200 20.54 0.85 -2.13
C SER A 200 21.51 0.41 -1.04
N LYS A 201 21.22 0.76 0.22
CA LYS A 201 22.01 0.33 1.38
C LYS A 201 21.91 -1.18 1.60
N ASP A 202 20.71 -1.75 1.52
CA ASP A 202 20.48 -3.19 1.71
C ASP A 202 21.17 -4.03 0.62
N LEU A 203 21.21 -3.52 -0.61
CA LEU A 203 21.85 -4.17 -1.75
C LEU A 203 23.36 -3.86 -1.88
N GLY A 204 23.90 -2.97 -1.06
CA GLY A 204 25.29 -2.51 -1.17
C GLY A 204 25.60 -1.75 -2.47
N ILE A 205 24.58 -1.19 -3.11
CA ILE A 205 24.69 -0.41 -4.35
C ILE A 205 24.99 1.05 -3.98
N ARG A 206 25.86 1.71 -4.75
CA ARG A 206 26.08 3.17 -4.58
C ARG A 206 24.80 3.94 -4.88
N ASP A 207 24.66 5.13 -4.27
CA ASP A 207 23.49 5.99 -4.44
C ASP A 207 23.06 6.09 -5.91
N VAL A 208 21.80 5.75 -6.15
CA VAL A 208 21.18 5.81 -7.46
C VAL A 208 20.66 7.24 -7.67
N ALA A 209 21.17 7.91 -8.69
CA ALA A 209 20.76 9.27 -9.01
C ALA A 209 19.32 9.29 -9.55
N LEU A 210 18.44 9.98 -8.83
CA LEU A 210 17.04 10.16 -9.22
C LEU A 210 16.93 11.24 -10.30
N ASP A 211 16.30 10.90 -11.42
CA ASP A 211 15.94 11.87 -12.48
C ASP A 211 14.66 12.62 -12.05
N ILE A 212 14.66 13.95 -12.23
CA ILE A 212 13.51 14.83 -11.95
C ILE A 212 12.28 14.36 -12.74
N ASN A 213 12.46 13.97 -14.01
CA ASN A 213 11.35 13.48 -14.85
C ASN A 213 10.75 12.19 -14.28
N ALA A 214 11.56 11.30 -13.72
CA ALA A 214 11.07 10.09 -13.07
C ALA A 214 10.22 10.41 -11.83
N ILE A 215 10.63 11.40 -11.04
CA ILE A 215 9.86 11.86 -9.88
C ILE A 215 8.50 12.43 -10.31
N ASP A 216 8.45 13.23 -11.38
CA ASP A 216 7.20 13.81 -11.88
C ASP A 216 6.20 12.74 -12.33
N VAL A 217 6.67 11.67 -12.98
CA VAL A 217 5.84 10.52 -13.33
C VAL A 217 5.27 9.85 -12.07
N LEU A 218 6.12 9.59 -11.08
CA LEU A 218 5.71 8.97 -9.82
C LEU A 218 4.68 9.84 -9.06
N VAL A 219 4.83 11.17 -9.05
CA VAL A 219 3.89 12.09 -8.40
C VAL A 219 2.50 12.09 -9.05
N ARG A 220 2.44 11.89 -10.37
CA ARG A 220 1.16 11.88 -11.12
C ARG A 220 0.43 10.55 -11.07
N HIS A 221 1.12 9.46 -10.79
CA HIS A 221 0.52 8.13 -10.75
C HIS A 221 -0.53 8.02 -9.63
N PRO A 222 -1.65 7.32 -9.84
CA PRO A 222 -2.77 7.25 -8.88
C PRO A 222 -2.51 6.41 -7.63
N TRP A 223 -1.52 5.50 -7.65
CA TRP A 223 -1.10 4.63 -6.54
C TRP A 223 -2.29 3.93 -5.86
N LYS A 224 -2.95 3.01 -6.55
CA LYS A 224 -4.13 2.29 -6.05
C LYS A 224 -3.85 1.49 -4.77
N GLU A 225 -2.64 0.92 -4.65
CA GLU A 225 -2.18 0.25 -3.43
C GLU A 225 -1.24 1.13 -2.60
N ASN A 226 -1.31 2.45 -2.78
CA ASN A 226 -0.65 3.45 -1.96
C ASN A 226 0.88 3.26 -1.86
N ILE A 227 1.43 3.35 -0.63
CA ILE A 227 2.88 3.25 -0.37
C ILE A 227 3.41 1.84 -0.70
N ARG A 228 2.57 0.80 -0.58
CA ARG A 228 2.98 -0.58 -0.92
C ARG A 228 3.33 -0.68 -2.41
N GLU A 229 2.49 -0.15 -3.28
CA GLU A 229 2.72 -0.12 -4.73
C GLU A 229 3.93 0.75 -5.07
N LEU A 230 4.02 1.94 -4.48
CA LEU A 230 5.17 2.83 -4.66
C LEU A 230 6.49 2.12 -4.29
N LYS A 231 6.56 1.49 -3.12
CA LYS A 231 7.76 0.76 -2.67
C LYS A 231 8.12 -0.35 -3.64
N ALA A 232 7.15 -1.17 -4.08
CA ALA A 232 7.40 -2.25 -5.04
C ALA A 232 7.94 -1.75 -6.39
N VAL A 233 7.46 -0.60 -6.86
CA VAL A 233 7.98 0.06 -8.07
C VAL A 233 9.41 0.54 -7.86
N ILE A 234 9.72 1.15 -6.73
CA ILE A 234 11.07 1.63 -6.40
C ILE A 234 12.03 0.44 -6.27
N ASP A 235 11.62 -0.66 -5.59
CA ASP A 235 12.41 -1.89 -5.48
C ASP A 235 12.84 -2.40 -6.87
N LYS A 236 11.88 -2.53 -7.79
CA LYS A 236 12.15 -2.92 -9.18
C LYS A 236 13.09 -1.93 -9.88
N SER A 237 12.81 -0.62 -9.75
CA SER A 237 13.59 0.43 -10.41
C SER A 237 15.05 0.45 -9.96
N VAL A 238 15.32 0.23 -8.67
CA VAL A 238 16.69 0.17 -8.14
C VAL A 238 17.41 -1.09 -8.61
N LEU A 239 16.74 -2.25 -8.60
CA LEU A 239 17.29 -3.53 -9.06
C LEU A 239 17.70 -3.50 -10.54
N PHE A 240 16.92 -2.82 -11.38
CA PHE A 240 17.18 -2.71 -12.82
C PHE A 240 17.97 -1.45 -13.19
N SER A 241 18.40 -0.65 -12.21
CA SER A 241 19.24 0.53 -12.48
C SER A 241 20.61 0.11 -13.01
N THR A 242 21.01 0.64 -14.15
CA THR A 242 22.32 0.42 -14.77
C THR A 242 23.15 1.70 -14.69
N GLY A 243 24.41 1.57 -14.31
CA GLY A 243 25.33 2.72 -14.26
C GLY A 243 24.97 3.81 -13.24
N GLY A 244 24.23 3.45 -12.15
CA GLY A 244 23.85 4.38 -11.09
C GLY A 244 22.72 5.35 -11.47
N LYS A 245 22.01 5.12 -12.58
CA LYS A 245 20.86 5.92 -13.01
C LYS A 245 19.56 5.19 -12.68
N PHE A 246 18.67 5.86 -11.97
CA PHE A 246 17.32 5.38 -11.68
C PHE A 246 16.51 5.27 -12.98
N SER A 247 15.94 4.10 -13.25
CA SER A 247 15.10 3.87 -14.41
C SER A 247 13.74 3.37 -13.97
N LEU A 248 12.68 4.05 -14.39
CA LEU A 248 11.31 3.57 -14.15
C LEU A 248 11.03 2.29 -14.94
N PRO A 249 10.25 1.35 -14.37
CA PRO A 249 9.79 0.19 -15.11
C PRO A 249 8.92 0.62 -16.31
N PRO A 250 8.94 -0.15 -17.42
CA PRO A 250 8.24 0.21 -18.67
C PRO A 250 6.76 0.55 -18.49
N GLU A 251 6.10 -0.07 -17.51
CA GLU A 251 4.68 0.15 -17.22
C GLU A 251 4.37 1.56 -16.72
N LEU A 252 5.38 2.24 -16.15
CA LEU A 252 5.29 3.62 -15.67
C LEU A 252 6.04 4.62 -16.54
N ALA A 253 6.88 4.13 -17.43
CA ALA A 253 7.50 4.94 -18.47
C ALA A 253 6.40 5.35 -19.47
N ASP A 254 5.57 6.32 -19.07
CA ASP A 254 4.42 6.78 -19.83
C ASP A 254 4.87 7.33 -21.18
N GLU A 255 4.12 7.02 -22.22
CA GLU A 255 4.33 7.48 -23.59
C GLU A 255 4.38 9.02 -23.72
N LYS A 256 3.72 9.73 -22.80
CA LYS A 256 3.87 11.18 -22.61
C LYS A 256 5.30 11.60 -22.27
N THR A 257 6.09 10.71 -21.64
CA THR A 257 7.47 11.00 -21.26
C THR A 257 8.38 11.13 -22.48
N GLU A 258 8.13 10.38 -23.56
CA GLU A 258 8.91 10.56 -24.79
C GLU A 258 8.59 11.90 -25.48
N VAL A 259 7.30 12.26 -25.56
CA VAL A 259 6.88 13.56 -26.12
C VAL A 259 7.42 14.71 -25.26
N VAL A 260 7.33 14.60 -23.92
CA VAL A 260 7.88 15.60 -22.99
C VAL A 260 9.41 15.65 -23.05
N LYS A 261 10.11 14.52 -23.22
CA LYS A 261 11.57 14.49 -23.48
C LYS A 261 11.91 15.18 -24.78
N MET A 262 11.15 14.94 -25.85
CA MET A 262 11.34 15.64 -27.13
C MET A 262 11.17 17.17 -26.97
N ILE A 263 10.12 17.61 -26.26
CA ILE A 263 9.88 19.03 -25.98
C ILE A 263 11.01 19.63 -25.14
N ASN A 264 11.45 18.96 -24.09
CA ASN A 264 12.52 19.44 -23.22
C ASN A 264 13.88 19.47 -23.94
N ASN A 265 14.16 18.53 -24.85
CA ASN A 265 15.36 18.57 -25.69
C ASN A 265 15.39 19.79 -26.63
N VAL A 266 14.22 20.20 -27.13
CA VAL A 266 14.09 21.46 -27.92
C VAL A 266 14.39 22.67 -27.06
N VAL A 267 13.82 22.73 -25.85
CA VAL A 267 13.99 23.86 -24.91
C VAL A 267 15.44 23.96 -24.40
N SER A 268 16.15 22.82 -24.28
CA SER A 268 17.56 22.79 -23.83
C SER A 268 18.60 23.05 -24.94
N GLY A 269 18.19 23.43 -26.15
CA GLY A 269 19.08 23.88 -27.23
C GLY A 269 19.84 22.77 -27.95
N GLN A 270 19.43 21.50 -27.83
CA GLN A 270 19.95 20.42 -28.69
C GLN A 270 19.33 20.52 -30.09
N SER A 271 20.11 20.21 -31.13
CA SER A 271 19.62 20.24 -32.50
C SER A 271 18.42 19.31 -32.67
N PHE A 272 17.28 19.87 -33.04
CA PHE A 272 16.00 19.19 -33.13
C PHE A 272 15.44 19.32 -34.55
N VAL A 273 15.08 18.19 -35.16
CA VAL A 273 14.41 18.18 -36.46
C VAL A 273 12.93 17.92 -36.18
N LEU A 274 12.12 18.98 -36.27
CA LEU A 274 10.70 18.97 -35.93
C LEU A 274 9.91 17.91 -36.73
N ASP A 275 10.18 17.80 -38.01
CA ASP A 275 9.48 16.86 -38.91
C ASP A 275 9.68 15.40 -38.48
N ASN A 276 10.91 14.99 -38.14
CA ASN A 276 11.18 13.61 -37.67
C ASN A 276 10.47 13.29 -36.38
N SER A 277 10.34 14.25 -35.50
CA SER A 277 9.67 14.05 -34.18
C SER A 277 8.16 14.02 -34.32
N LEU A 278 7.58 14.83 -35.19
CA LEU A 278 6.16 14.78 -35.55
C LEU A 278 5.80 13.47 -36.23
N ASP A 279 6.64 12.97 -37.11
CA ASP A 279 6.47 11.69 -37.76
C ASP A 279 6.53 10.51 -36.79
N ALA A 280 7.42 10.56 -35.78
CA ALA A 280 7.49 9.53 -34.75
C ALA A 280 6.23 9.50 -33.85
N ILE A 281 5.70 10.67 -33.47
CA ILE A 281 4.47 10.81 -32.68
C ILE A 281 3.28 10.30 -33.51
N GLU A 282 3.18 10.75 -34.75
CA GLU A 282 2.11 10.36 -35.67
C GLU A 282 2.12 8.84 -35.91
N LYS A 283 3.30 8.26 -36.09
CA LYS A 283 3.51 6.82 -36.24
C LYS A 283 2.97 6.06 -35.03
N GLY A 284 3.36 6.46 -33.81
CA GLY A 284 2.94 5.83 -32.57
C GLY A 284 1.41 5.86 -32.36
N ILE A 285 0.77 7.00 -32.68
CA ILE A 285 -0.69 7.15 -32.58
C ILE A 285 -1.40 6.21 -33.57
N ILE A 286 -0.92 6.13 -34.80
CA ILE A 286 -1.51 5.28 -35.83
C ILE A 286 -1.34 3.79 -35.52
N GLU A 287 -0.15 3.34 -35.12
CA GLU A 287 0.13 1.94 -34.76
C GLU A 287 -0.77 1.45 -33.62
N ARG A 288 -0.97 2.27 -32.59
CA ARG A 288 -1.86 1.95 -31.47
C ARG A 288 -3.32 1.91 -31.88
N SER A 289 -3.74 2.84 -32.68
CA SER A 289 -5.11 2.82 -33.19
C SER A 289 -5.37 1.56 -34.02
N LEU A 290 -4.43 1.14 -34.85
CA LEU A 290 -4.52 -0.12 -35.58
C LEU A 290 -4.58 -1.33 -34.64
N THR A 291 -3.71 -1.39 -33.64
CA THR A 291 -3.70 -2.47 -32.65
C THR A 291 -5.02 -2.53 -31.89
N LYS A 292 -5.55 -1.38 -31.42
CA LYS A 292 -6.83 -1.26 -30.72
C LYS A 292 -8.01 -1.81 -31.53
N PHE A 293 -8.01 -1.62 -32.83
CA PHE A 293 -9.08 -2.06 -33.71
C PHE A 293 -8.73 -3.32 -34.53
N GLY A 294 -7.76 -4.12 -34.06
CA GLY A 294 -7.40 -5.38 -34.70
C GLY A 294 -6.94 -5.22 -36.13
N PHE A 295 -6.22 -4.14 -36.45
CA PHE A 295 -5.75 -3.75 -37.79
C PHE A 295 -6.87 -3.42 -38.80
N ASN A 296 -8.08 -3.14 -38.32
CA ASN A 296 -9.16 -2.65 -39.16
C ASN A 296 -8.93 -1.17 -39.49
N GLN A 297 -8.48 -0.91 -40.74
CA GLN A 297 -8.10 0.44 -41.18
C GLN A 297 -9.28 1.42 -41.21
N SER A 298 -10.48 0.98 -41.58
CA SER A 298 -11.66 1.84 -41.62
C SER A 298 -12.05 2.32 -40.23
N ARG A 299 -12.06 1.41 -39.23
CA ARG A 299 -12.35 1.76 -37.81
C ARG A 299 -11.26 2.64 -37.20
N ALA A 300 -10.00 2.35 -37.51
CA ALA A 300 -8.88 3.16 -37.01
C ALA A 300 -8.92 4.58 -37.64
N ALA A 301 -9.17 4.72 -38.92
CA ALA A 301 -9.31 6.01 -39.59
C ALA A 301 -10.46 6.84 -39.03
N HIS A 302 -11.62 6.24 -38.81
CA HIS A 302 -12.78 6.90 -38.20
C HIS A 302 -12.46 7.37 -36.77
N PHE A 303 -11.79 6.53 -35.98
CA PHE A 303 -11.36 6.88 -34.61
C PHE A 303 -10.36 8.05 -34.60
N LEU A 304 -9.48 8.13 -35.58
CA LEU A 304 -8.49 9.20 -35.73
C LEU A 304 -9.05 10.46 -36.43
N GLY A 305 -10.34 10.50 -36.76
CA GLY A 305 -10.97 11.64 -37.40
C GLY A 305 -10.48 11.88 -38.86
N MET A 306 -10.00 10.84 -39.56
CA MET A 306 -9.49 10.95 -40.91
C MET A 306 -10.15 9.93 -41.86
N THR A 307 -9.98 10.14 -43.18
CA THR A 307 -10.47 9.18 -44.16
C THR A 307 -9.56 7.95 -44.23
N GLU A 308 -10.09 6.81 -44.63
CA GLU A 308 -9.30 5.58 -44.85
C GLU A 308 -8.17 5.80 -45.86
N GLN A 309 -8.42 6.59 -46.87
CA GLN A 309 -7.43 6.94 -47.89
C GLN A 309 -6.26 7.74 -47.30
N THR A 310 -6.56 8.69 -46.42
CA THR A 310 -5.55 9.46 -45.69
C THR A 310 -4.73 8.56 -44.77
N LEU A 311 -5.38 7.62 -44.06
CA LEU A 311 -4.69 6.66 -43.19
C LEU A 311 -3.74 5.77 -44.01
N ARG A 312 -4.18 5.23 -45.17
CA ARG A 312 -3.33 4.41 -46.06
C ARG A 312 -2.11 5.19 -46.57
N TYR A 313 -2.27 6.46 -46.94
CA TYR A 313 -1.17 7.32 -47.35
C TYR A 313 -0.15 7.47 -46.19
N LYS A 314 -0.63 7.74 -44.96
CA LYS A 314 0.23 7.89 -43.78
C LYS A 314 0.94 6.59 -43.40
N LEU A 315 0.27 5.44 -43.48
CA LEU A 315 0.89 4.12 -43.29
C LEU A 315 2.08 3.90 -44.24
N LYS A 316 1.90 4.24 -45.51
CA LYS A 316 2.97 4.11 -46.49
C LYS A 316 4.12 5.10 -46.24
N ARG A 317 3.80 6.36 -45.90
CA ARG A 317 4.79 7.41 -45.64
C ARG A 317 5.64 7.09 -44.41
N LEU A 318 5.01 6.59 -43.33
CA LEU A 318 5.65 6.32 -42.03
C LEU A 318 6.22 4.91 -41.92
N GLY A 319 6.13 4.08 -42.96
CA GLY A 319 6.65 2.72 -42.97
C GLY A 319 5.97 1.79 -41.96
N ILE A 320 4.65 1.97 -41.77
CA ILE A 320 3.87 1.16 -40.79
C ILE A 320 3.28 -0.06 -41.51
N ALA A 321 3.49 -1.27 -40.95
CA ALA A 321 2.88 -2.48 -41.47
C ALA A 321 1.35 -2.44 -41.37
N SER A 322 0.66 -2.64 -42.50
CA SER A 322 -0.80 -2.56 -42.56
C SER A 322 -1.54 -3.83 -42.17
N ALA A 323 -0.84 -4.92 -41.99
CA ALA A 323 -1.39 -6.21 -41.57
C ALA A 323 -0.51 -6.85 -40.48
N ARG A 324 -1.16 -7.61 -39.59
CA ARG A 324 -0.45 -8.46 -38.62
C ARG A 324 0.19 -9.61 -39.43
N ASN A 325 1.48 -9.60 -39.61
CA ASN A 325 2.18 -10.80 -40.12
C ASN A 325 1.87 -11.94 -39.12
N ARG A 326 1.17 -12.96 -39.64
CA ARG A 326 0.84 -14.20 -38.94
C ARG A 326 2.09 -15.04 -38.78
#